data_05fd233ef6673f9f78e7881fa913105e
#
_entry.id   05fd233ef6673f9f78e7881fa913105e
#
_cell.length_a   1.000
_cell.length_b   1.000
_cell.length_c   1.000
_cell.angle_alpha   90.00
_cell.angle_beta   90.00
_cell.angle_gamma   90.00
#
_symmetry.space_group_name_H-M   'P 1'
#
loop_
_entity.id
_entity.type
_entity.pdbx_description
1 polymer ?
#
loop_
_entity_poly.entity_id
_entity_poly.type
_entity_poly.pdbx_seq_one_letter_code
_entity_poly.pdbx_strand_id
1 'polypeptide(L)'
;MALHALTFLTTCITAVTVVTASSSTQLPFKPLPDLFSLTVDDIITGFSTNQFTSADLVSAYIARTAEVQLALRPVIEINPDALLIAQTLDNERLIQNRTRGPLHGVPVLLKDNIGTADQLNTTAGSYALYGSIVPHDSTVAANLRAAGAVILGKAGLSEWAFWRGTNNSNGWSARGGQVKGAYYDNQDPSGSSGGSAVAAGLGLTALAVGTDTGGSVIDPANINGVVGIRPSTGLTSRAVVVPITVVQDSVGPITRTVKDAAYLLSAMAGPKGDPGDNYTNAIPFTTIPNYASYCIPSGLQGAKIGIPRNIFPAPVNYTESDIQQIDAFNAILPLLASLGANVTDNADYPDIDAYNTEAQFTLALDIGFKHDFPAYMSQLKFNPTGIEDLADLLNWTQTFRAEQYPLRSTDFWENSLACNLTTDSPDYLAAIAHNAYLGSNATIQGALDAYGLDALVLPTAYSVRPAVFAGYPVITVPLGYFNATTTVVQAGGGGDPAVWGLNTVAPGIPFGLSFIGPRFGEAQIIQFAYAFEQATMIRYQNLPLAKYMPVTQLHTPVAQAEFECPDALGLPK
;
A
#
# COMPACT_ATOMS: atom_id res chain seq x y z
N MET A 1 45.64 -62.08 77.55
CA MET A 1 46.24 -60.73 77.35
C MET A 1 45.14 -59.84 76.79
N ALA A 2 44.77 -58.90 77.60
CA ALA A 2 43.61 -58.04 77.41
C ALA A 2 43.86 -56.98 76.33
N LEU A 3 42.84 -56.62 75.61
CA LEU A 3 42.79 -55.35 75.00
C LEU A 3 41.39 -54.77 75.09
N HIS A 4 41.31 -53.58 75.62
CA HIS A 4 40.08 -52.81 75.86
C HIS A 4 39.68 -52.12 74.53
N ALA A 5 38.41 -52.21 74.17
CA ALA A 5 37.80 -51.42 73.15
C ALA A 5 37.03 -50.22 73.75
N LEU A 6 37.43 -49.00 73.41
CA LEU A 6 36.73 -47.77 73.83
C LEU A 6 35.82 -47.36 72.69
N THR A 7 34.53 -47.30 72.98
CA THR A 7 33.46 -46.86 72.10
C THR A 7 33.32 -45.34 72.19
N PHE A 8 33.54 -44.58 71.13
CA PHE A 8 33.15 -43.18 71.02
C PHE A 8 31.84 -43.05 70.25
N LEU A 9 30.85 -42.55 70.92
CA LEU A 9 29.56 -42.15 70.30
C LEU A 9 29.74 -40.73 69.71
N THR A 10 29.70 -40.58 68.42
CA THR A 10 29.70 -39.26 67.76
C THR A 10 28.27 -38.96 67.35
N THR A 11 27.64 -37.97 67.97
CA THR A 11 26.32 -37.46 67.60
C THR A 11 26.44 -36.54 66.37
N CYS A 12 25.91 -36.99 65.24
CA CYS A 12 25.73 -36.14 64.07
C CYS A 12 24.50 -35.26 64.22
N ILE A 13 24.65 -33.98 64.44
CA ILE A 13 23.57 -32.97 64.31
C ILE A 13 23.45 -32.62 62.79
N THR A 14 22.40 -33.10 62.16
CA THR A 14 22.02 -32.71 60.81
C THR A 14 21.29 -31.36 60.89
N ALA A 15 21.96 -30.29 60.46
CA ALA A 15 21.31 -28.99 60.25
C ALA A 15 20.47 -29.07 58.96
N VAL A 16 19.15 -29.06 59.12
CA VAL A 16 18.21 -28.90 58.00
C VAL A 16 18.19 -27.42 57.61
N THR A 17 18.86 -27.08 56.53
CA THR A 17 18.75 -25.75 55.94
C THR A 17 17.40 -25.69 55.22
N VAL A 18 16.43 -24.98 55.76
CA VAL A 18 15.19 -24.62 55.08
C VAL A 18 15.54 -23.57 54.03
N VAL A 19 15.67 -23.98 52.77
CA VAL A 19 15.73 -23.06 51.63
C VAL A 19 14.31 -22.52 51.46
N THR A 20 14.05 -21.32 51.94
CA THR A 20 12.85 -20.56 51.59
C THR A 20 12.95 -20.26 50.07
N ALA A 21 12.15 -20.94 49.29
CA ALA A 21 11.95 -20.59 47.90
C ALA A 21 11.43 -19.15 47.85
N SER A 22 12.25 -18.23 47.41
CA SER A 22 11.81 -16.89 46.99
C SER A 22 10.77 -17.10 45.90
N SER A 23 9.53 -16.77 46.18
CA SER A 23 8.53 -16.62 45.11
C SER A 23 9.03 -15.53 44.18
N SER A 24 9.64 -15.94 43.09
CA SER A 24 9.82 -15.05 41.94
C SER A 24 8.40 -14.65 41.53
N THR A 25 8.01 -13.42 41.82
CA THR A 25 6.88 -12.78 41.18
C THR A 25 7.19 -12.80 39.67
N GLN A 26 6.72 -13.84 38.99
CA GLN A 26 6.63 -13.78 37.52
C GLN A 26 5.79 -12.54 37.22
N LEU A 27 6.43 -11.53 36.67
CA LEU A 27 5.71 -10.41 36.05
C LEU A 27 4.63 -11.01 35.15
N PRO A 28 3.38 -10.51 35.20
CA PRO A 28 2.31 -11.06 34.38
C PRO A 28 2.78 -11.06 32.95
N PHE A 29 2.80 -12.25 32.32
CA PHE A 29 3.20 -12.43 30.93
C PHE A 29 2.24 -11.59 30.09
N LYS A 30 2.73 -10.47 29.51
CA LYS A 30 1.90 -9.66 28.64
C LYS A 30 1.59 -10.49 27.40
N PRO A 31 0.31 -10.72 27.06
CA PRO A 31 -0.04 -11.51 25.89
C PRO A 31 0.59 -10.89 24.64
N LEU A 32 1.01 -11.73 23.71
CA LEU A 32 1.54 -11.29 22.43
C LEU A 32 0.45 -10.56 21.64
N PRO A 33 0.81 -9.51 20.91
CA PRO A 33 -0.16 -8.78 20.10
C PRO A 33 -0.69 -9.64 18.95
N ASP A 34 -1.95 -9.44 18.57
CA ASP A 34 -2.56 -10.07 17.41
C ASP A 34 -1.99 -9.47 16.11
N LEU A 35 -1.49 -10.32 15.23
CA LEU A 35 -0.90 -9.90 13.94
C LEU A 35 -1.89 -9.18 13.00
N PHE A 36 -3.18 -9.38 13.18
CA PHE A 36 -4.19 -8.65 12.41
C PHE A 36 -4.24 -7.16 12.76
N SER A 37 -3.98 -6.81 14.02
CA SER A 37 -4.01 -5.43 14.53
C SER A 37 -2.63 -4.85 14.87
N LEU A 38 -1.56 -5.64 14.75
CA LEU A 38 -0.20 -5.26 15.12
C LEU A 38 0.26 -3.98 14.40
N THR A 39 0.66 -2.97 15.17
CA THR A 39 1.20 -1.70 14.68
C THR A 39 2.73 -1.66 14.74
N VAL A 40 3.36 -0.68 14.08
CA VAL A 40 4.81 -0.44 14.20
C VAL A 40 5.19 -0.10 15.65
N ASP A 41 4.37 0.65 16.38
CA ASP A 41 4.62 0.94 17.80
C ASP A 41 4.60 -0.34 18.67
N ASP A 42 3.70 -1.28 18.38
CA ASP A 42 3.68 -2.59 19.05
C ASP A 42 4.93 -3.41 18.72
N ILE A 43 5.37 -3.37 17.45
CA ILE A 43 6.61 -4.05 17.01
C ILE A 43 7.83 -3.46 17.73
N ILE A 44 7.97 -2.14 17.78
CA ILE A 44 9.05 -1.46 18.50
C ILE A 44 9.03 -1.87 19.99
N THR A 45 7.84 -1.90 20.60
CA THR A 45 7.67 -2.31 21.98
C THR A 45 8.06 -3.79 22.17
N GLY A 46 7.56 -4.68 21.31
CA GLY A 46 7.86 -6.12 21.36
C GLY A 46 9.36 -6.40 21.21
N PHE A 47 10.03 -5.71 20.28
CA PHE A 47 11.48 -5.82 20.08
C PHE A 47 12.26 -5.29 21.28
N SER A 48 11.89 -4.13 21.83
CA SER A 48 12.58 -3.53 22.98
C SER A 48 12.43 -4.32 24.28
N THR A 49 11.34 -5.06 24.40
CA THR A 49 11.06 -5.93 25.55
C THR A 49 11.40 -7.40 25.30
N ASN A 50 11.99 -7.73 24.16
CA ASN A 50 12.36 -9.10 23.74
C ASN A 50 11.19 -10.09 23.79
N GLN A 51 9.96 -9.64 23.48
CA GLN A 51 8.78 -10.50 23.39
C GLN A 51 8.80 -11.38 22.13
N PHE A 52 9.35 -10.86 21.04
CA PHE A 52 9.54 -11.54 19.76
C PHE A 52 10.65 -10.85 18.97
N THR A 53 11.10 -11.50 17.90
CA THR A 53 12.17 -11.04 17.01
C THR A 53 11.64 -10.68 15.63
N SER A 54 12.48 -10.04 14.79
CA SER A 54 12.18 -9.83 13.37
C SER A 54 12.01 -11.16 12.63
N ALA A 55 12.82 -12.17 12.99
CA ALA A 55 12.72 -13.51 12.41
C ALA A 55 11.38 -14.17 12.74
N ASP A 56 10.86 -13.98 13.97
CA ASP A 56 9.53 -14.49 14.36
C ASP A 56 8.43 -13.83 13.52
N LEU A 57 8.49 -12.49 13.33
CA LEU A 57 7.53 -11.75 12.50
C LEU A 57 7.56 -12.22 11.04
N VAL A 58 8.74 -12.33 10.44
CA VAL A 58 8.89 -12.77 9.05
C VAL A 58 8.32 -14.18 8.89
N SER A 59 8.67 -15.10 9.78
CA SER A 59 8.15 -16.48 9.75
C SER A 59 6.64 -16.53 9.86
N ALA A 60 6.07 -15.77 10.78
CA ALA A 60 4.62 -15.70 10.98
C ALA A 60 3.89 -15.10 9.76
N TYR A 61 4.42 -14.02 9.16
CA TYR A 61 3.81 -13.42 7.99
C TYR A 61 3.89 -14.29 6.73
N ILE A 62 4.98 -15.05 6.55
CA ILE A 62 5.08 -16.05 5.47
C ILE A 62 4.00 -17.12 5.65
N ALA A 63 3.85 -17.66 6.88
CA ALA A 63 2.83 -18.66 7.18
C ALA A 63 1.41 -18.14 6.96
N ARG A 64 1.09 -16.93 7.45
CA ARG A 64 -0.22 -16.27 7.20
C ARG A 64 -0.50 -16.07 5.73
N THR A 65 0.52 -15.71 4.94
CA THR A 65 0.39 -15.57 3.49
C THR A 65 0.01 -16.92 2.86
N ALA A 66 0.69 -18.01 3.23
CA ALA A 66 0.40 -19.34 2.71
C ALA A 66 -1.05 -19.79 3.01
N GLU A 67 -1.61 -19.44 4.17
CA GLU A 67 -2.99 -19.79 4.54
C GLU A 67 -4.05 -19.22 3.58
N VAL A 68 -3.82 -18.04 2.99
CA VAL A 68 -4.81 -17.36 2.14
C VAL A 68 -4.42 -17.32 0.66
N GLN A 69 -3.20 -17.72 0.32
CA GLN A 69 -2.63 -17.56 -1.03
C GLN A 69 -3.48 -18.21 -2.13
N LEU A 70 -4.00 -19.42 -1.90
CA LEU A 70 -4.81 -20.12 -2.89
C LEU A 70 -6.16 -19.43 -3.14
N ALA A 71 -6.73 -18.79 -2.13
CA ALA A 71 -8.04 -18.15 -2.20
C ALA A 71 -7.98 -16.72 -2.73
N LEU A 72 -6.99 -15.93 -2.28
CA LEU A 72 -6.94 -14.47 -2.47
C LEU A 72 -5.77 -13.97 -3.30
N ARG A 73 -4.68 -14.71 -3.40
CA ARG A 73 -3.47 -14.42 -4.19
C ARG A 73 -2.87 -13.00 -4.00
N PRO A 74 -2.73 -12.49 -2.76
CA PRO A 74 -2.25 -11.12 -2.53
C PRO A 74 -0.74 -10.96 -2.77
N VAL A 75 0.04 -12.03 -2.78
CA VAL A 75 1.50 -12.02 -2.92
C VAL A 75 1.91 -12.82 -4.15
N ILE A 76 2.80 -12.25 -4.98
CA ILE A 76 3.33 -12.93 -6.17
C ILE A 76 4.57 -13.76 -5.79
N GLU A 77 5.44 -13.21 -4.94
CA GLU A 77 6.74 -13.80 -4.64
C GLU A 77 7.19 -13.43 -3.23
N ILE A 78 7.64 -14.39 -2.45
CA ILE A 78 8.29 -14.18 -1.15
C ILE A 78 9.79 -14.06 -1.35
N ASN A 79 10.42 -13.13 -0.65
CA ASN A 79 11.87 -12.95 -0.67
C ASN A 79 12.55 -14.15 -0.01
N PRO A 80 13.35 -14.95 -0.75
CA PRO A 80 14.03 -16.11 -0.18
C PRO A 80 15.03 -15.75 0.93
N ASP A 81 15.54 -14.51 0.92
CA ASP A 81 16.50 -14.03 1.91
C ASP A 81 15.83 -13.33 3.10
N ALA A 82 14.49 -13.16 3.13
CA ALA A 82 13.80 -12.38 4.15
C ALA A 82 14.13 -12.83 5.58
N LEU A 83 14.16 -14.14 5.82
CA LEU A 83 14.47 -14.70 7.14
C LEU A 83 15.93 -14.44 7.56
N LEU A 84 16.88 -14.59 6.63
CA LEU A 84 18.30 -14.33 6.89
C LEU A 84 18.55 -12.84 7.16
N ILE A 85 17.88 -11.96 6.42
CA ILE A 85 17.93 -10.50 6.64
C ILE A 85 17.36 -10.16 8.02
N ALA A 86 16.21 -10.73 8.39
CA ALA A 86 15.58 -10.53 9.69
C ALA A 86 16.52 -10.96 10.84
N GLN A 87 17.13 -12.14 10.75
CA GLN A 87 18.10 -12.64 11.74
C GLN A 87 19.33 -11.71 11.84
N THR A 88 19.79 -11.17 10.71
CA THR A 88 20.92 -10.21 10.70
C THR A 88 20.56 -8.93 11.45
N LEU A 89 19.36 -8.40 11.24
CA LEU A 89 18.87 -7.22 11.93
C LEU A 89 18.60 -7.48 13.43
N ASP A 90 18.14 -8.68 13.79
CA ASP A 90 18.05 -9.11 15.18
C ASP A 90 19.41 -9.12 15.85
N ASN A 91 20.47 -9.61 15.17
CA ASN A 91 21.83 -9.57 15.68
C ASN A 91 22.35 -8.13 15.84
N GLU A 92 22.07 -7.23 14.90
CA GLU A 92 22.40 -5.80 15.06
C GLU A 92 21.76 -5.23 16.33
N ARG A 93 20.48 -5.52 16.58
CA ARG A 93 19.74 -5.01 17.73
C ARG A 93 20.19 -5.65 19.05
N LEU A 94 20.25 -6.99 19.10
CA LEU A 94 20.43 -7.73 20.34
C LEU A 94 21.88 -7.84 20.78
N ILE A 95 22.81 -7.99 19.81
CA ILE A 95 24.24 -8.22 20.11
C ILE A 95 25.03 -6.93 19.99
N GLN A 96 24.77 -6.12 18.95
CA GLN A 96 25.50 -4.88 18.70
C GLN A 96 24.86 -3.67 19.37
N ASN A 97 23.67 -3.84 19.99
CA ASN A 97 22.86 -2.76 20.59
C ASN A 97 22.64 -1.58 19.62
N ARG A 98 22.36 -1.88 18.36
CA ARG A 98 22.23 -0.91 17.27
C ARG A 98 20.89 -1.05 16.57
N THR A 99 20.19 0.06 16.38
CA THR A 99 19.01 0.16 15.52
C THR A 99 19.21 1.21 14.44
N ARG A 100 18.53 1.04 13.29
CA ARG A 100 18.59 2.00 12.16
C ARG A 100 17.41 2.97 12.16
N GLY A 101 16.48 2.82 13.09
CA GLY A 101 15.27 3.63 13.22
C GLY A 101 14.02 2.81 13.53
N PRO A 102 12.82 3.43 13.45
CA PRO A 102 11.55 2.77 13.80
C PRO A 102 11.23 1.52 12.96
N LEU A 103 11.73 1.46 11.72
CA LEU A 103 11.47 0.32 10.82
C LEU A 103 12.54 -0.78 10.90
N HIS A 104 13.48 -0.70 11.83
CA HIS A 104 14.53 -1.71 11.96
C HIS A 104 13.96 -3.10 12.33
N GLY A 105 14.05 -4.04 11.38
CA GLY A 105 13.49 -5.39 11.49
C GLY A 105 12.00 -5.52 11.14
N VAL A 106 11.34 -4.45 10.69
CA VAL A 106 9.92 -4.47 10.33
C VAL A 106 9.73 -5.00 8.91
N PRO A 107 8.88 -6.04 8.70
CA PRO A 107 8.60 -6.57 7.37
C PRO A 107 7.74 -5.64 6.52
N VAL A 108 8.12 -5.47 5.24
CA VAL A 108 7.44 -4.64 4.24
C VAL A 108 7.25 -5.41 2.94
N LEU A 109 6.01 -5.42 2.39
CA LEU A 109 5.74 -5.91 1.04
C LEU A 109 5.79 -4.76 0.03
N LEU A 110 6.44 -4.99 -1.12
CA LEU A 110 6.50 -4.03 -2.22
C LEU A 110 5.62 -4.51 -3.38
N LYS A 111 4.87 -3.61 -4.01
CA LYS A 111 4.17 -3.91 -5.27
C LYS A 111 5.17 -4.40 -6.32
N ASP A 112 4.78 -5.37 -7.14
CA ASP A 112 5.68 -6.08 -8.06
C ASP A 112 6.28 -5.22 -9.20
N ASN A 113 5.88 -3.97 -9.30
CA ASN A 113 6.50 -3.01 -10.23
C ASN A 113 7.61 -2.15 -9.59
N ILE A 114 7.91 -2.31 -8.29
CA ILE A 114 8.96 -1.57 -7.57
C ILE A 114 10.25 -2.38 -7.61
N GLY A 115 11.30 -1.84 -8.23
CA GLY A 115 12.56 -2.53 -8.46
C GLY A 115 13.33 -2.86 -7.20
N THR A 116 13.83 -4.11 -7.12
CA THR A 116 14.73 -4.59 -6.06
C THR A 116 15.91 -5.33 -6.67
N ALA A 117 17.14 -4.99 -6.28
CA ALA A 117 18.37 -5.61 -6.76
C ALA A 117 18.78 -6.78 -5.85
N ASP A 118 17.91 -7.76 -5.73
CA ASP A 118 18.08 -8.99 -4.95
C ASP A 118 17.61 -10.20 -5.78
N GLN A 119 17.19 -11.29 -5.13
CA GLN A 119 16.70 -12.48 -5.82
C GLN A 119 15.23 -12.36 -6.28
N LEU A 120 14.52 -11.30 -5.86
CA LEU A 120 13.13 -11.07 -6.28
C LEU A 120 13.06 -10.56 -7.71
N ASN A 121 12.07 -11.02 -8.44
CA ASN A 121 11.73 -10.44 -9.75
C ASN A 121 10.99 -9.10 -9.58
N THR A 122 11.11 -8.25 -10.57
CA THR A 122 10.32 -7.02 -10.74
C THR A 122 9.64 -7.08 -12.09
N THR A 123 8.36 -7.48 -12.12
CA THR A 123 7.72 -7.89 -13.37
C THR A 123 6.49 -7.08 -13.77
N ALA A 124 6.02 -6.18 -12.92
CA ALA A 124 4.71 -5.55 -13.13
C ALA A 124 3.58 -6.57 -13.40
N GLY A 125 3.73 -7.79 -12.90
CA GLY A 125 2.81 -8.91 -13.05
C GLY A 125 2.92 -9.71 -14.35
N SER A 126 3.73 -9.27 -15.32
CA SER A 126 3.87 -9.90 -16.63
C SER A 126 5.09 -10.83 -16.71
N TYR A 127 4.99 -11.86 -17.52
CA TYR A 127 6.14 -12.68 -17.90
C TYR A 127 7.12 -11.96 -18.82
N ALA A 128 6.75 -10.83 -19.43
CA ALA A 128 7.64 -10.03 -20.28
C ALA A 128 8.90 -9.55 -19.54
N LEU A 129 8.79 -9.29 -18.23
CA LEU A 129 9.91 -8.87 -17.39
C LEU A 129 10.46 -9.99 -16.48
N TYR A 130 9.95 -11.22 -16.58
CA TYR A 130 10.40 -12.31 -15.73
C TYR A 130 11.87 -12.67 -16.01
N GLY A 131 12.68 -12.71 -14.95
CA GLY A 131 14.12 -12.94 -15.02
C GLY A 131 14.94 -11.71 -15.43
N SER A 132 14.31 -10.54 -15.63
CA SER A 132 15.05 -9.29 -15.84
C SER A 132 15.81 -8.88 -14.58
N ILE A 133 16.94 -8.19 -14.74
CA ILE A 133 17.77 -7.71 -13.63
C ILE A 133 17.85 -6.19 -13.69
N VAL A 134 17.33 -5.53 -12.64
CA VAL A 134 17.41 -4.08 -12.49
C VAL A 134 18.84 -3.60 -12.18
N PRO A 135 19.19 -2.33 -12.47
CA PRO A 135 20.55 -1.82 -12.25
C PRO A 135 20.94 -1.73 -10.77
N HIS A 136 19.99 -1.40 -9.93
CA HIS A 136 20.11 -1.25 -8.47
C HIS A 136 18.70 -1.28 -7.86
N ASP A 137 18.58 -1.28 -6.55
CA ASP A 137 17.30 -1.06 -5.88
C ASP A 137 16.65 0.24 -6.38
N SER A 138 15.33 0.27 -6.50
CA SER A 138 14.61 1.54 -6.56
C SER A 138 14.99 2.40 -5.34
N THR A 139 14.97 3.72 -5.49
CA THR A 139 15.29 4.62 -4.36
C THR A 139 14.43 4.32 -3.13
N VAL A 140 13.16 4.00 -3.34
CA VAL A 140 12.25 3.60 -2.24
C VAL A 140 12.74 2.32 -1.56
N ALA A 141 13.11 1.28 -2.31
CA ALA A 141 13.61 0.04 -1.74
C ALA A 141 14.96 0.25 -1.01
N ALA A 142 15.85 1.04 -1.58
CA ALA A 142 17.14 1.40 -0.96
C ALA A 142 16.95 2.15 0.37
N ASN A 143 16.04 3.13 0.39
CA ASN A 143 15.70 3.88 1.59
C ASN A 143 15.12 2.99 2.69
N LEU A 144 14.22 2.06 2.33
CA LEU A 144 13.65 1.09 3.27
C LEU A 144 14.71 0.15 3.86
N ARG A 145 15.64 -0.36 3.03
CA ARG A 145 16.77 -1.17 3.52
C ARG A 145 17.70 -0.35 4.42
N ALA A 146 17.96 0.90 4.07
CA ALA A 146 18.75 1.80 4.92
C ALA A 146 18.09 2.04 6.28
N ALA A 147 16.75 2.15 6.32
CA ALA A 147 15.98 2.23 7.56
C ALA A 147 15.91 0.90 8.33
N GLY A 148 16.43 -0.19 7.78
CA GLY A 148 16.44 -1.52 8.39
C GLY A 148 15.15 -2.31 8.19
N ALA A 149 14.29 -1.94 7.26
CA ALA A 149 13.11 -2.73 6.93
C ALA A 149 13.50 -4.05 6.23
N VAL A 150 12.72 -5.11 6.46
CA VAL A 150 12.87 -6.39 5.78
C VAL A 150 11.92 -6.42 4.58
N ILE A 151 12.46 -6.39 3.35
CA ILE A 151 11.62 -6.58 2.16
C ILE A 151 11.16 -8.04 2.15
N LEU A 152 9.87 -8.24 2.49
CA LEU A 152 9.25 -9.55 2.67
C LEU A 152 8.98 -10.25 1.33
N GLY A 153 8.71 -9.47 0.27
CA GLY A 153 8.40 -10.00 -1.05
C GLY A 153 7.72 -8.99 -1.96
N LYS A 154 7.10 -9.51 -3.03
CA LYS A 154 6.37 -8.76 -4.05
C LYS A 154 4.87 -9.00 -3.94
N ALA A 155 4.10 -7.93 -3.78
CA ALA A 155 2.63 -7.95 -3.74
C ALA A 155 2.03 -8.00 -5.14
N GLY A 156 0.89 -8.70 -5.27
CA GLY A 156 0.09 -8.77 -6.49
C GLY A 156 -0.46 -7.41 -6.92
N LEU A 157 -0.72 -7.27 -8.21
CA LEU A 157 -1.20 -6.03 -8.80
C LEU A 157 -2.09 -6.31 -10.03
N SER A 158 -2.82 -5.31 -10.50
CA SER A 158 -3.33 -5.32 -11.87
C SER A 158 -2.13 -5.19 -12.81
N GLU A 159 -2.03 -6.07 -13.78
CA GLU A 159 -0.88 -6.16 -14.69
C GLU A 159 -0.57 -4.82 -15.35
N TRP A 160 0.71 -4.47 -15.43
CA TRP A 160 1.20 -3.16 -15.91
C TRP A 160 0.54 -1.97 -15.23
N ALA A 161 0.25 -2.11 -13.93
CA ALA A 161 -0.49 -1.13 -13.13
C ALA A 161 -1.87 -0.77 -13.74
N PHE A 162 -2.52 -1.72 -14.42
CA PHE A 162 -3.78 -1.61 -15.18
C PHE A 162 -3.62 -0.95 -16.57
N TRP A 163 -2.44 -0.49 -16.97
CA TRP A 163 -2.22 0.20 -18.26
C TRP A 163 -1.87 -0.79 -19.38
N ARG A 164 -2.78 -1.72 -19.67
CA ARG A 164 -2.65 -2.70 -20.74
C ARG A 164 -3.81 -2.64 -21.73
N GLY A 165 -5.03 -2.66 -21.24
CA GLY A 165 -6.22 -2.65 -22.07
C GLY A 165 -7.52 -2.65 -21.30
N THR A 166 -8.64 -2.36 -21.98
CA THR A 166 -9.96 -2.24 -21.38
C THR A 166 -10.52 -3.56 -20.88
N ASN A 167 -10.23 -4.68 -21.56
CA ASN A 167 -10.71 -6.00 -21.16
C ASN A 167 -9.72 -6.66 -20.18
N ASN A 168 -9.59 -6.06 -19.01
CA ASN A 168 -8.75 -6.51 -17.93
C ASN A 168 -9.47 -6.37 -16.58
N SER A 169 -9.06 -7.09 -15.54
CA SER A 169 -9.67 -6.99 -14.21
C SER A 169 -8.68 -6.44 -13.19
N ASN A 170 -9.21 -5.72 -12.19
CA ASN A 170 -8.42 -5.29 -11.07
C ASN A 170 -7.75 -6.49 -10.37
N GLY A 171 -6.47 -6.33 -10.01
CA GLY A 171 -5.71 -7.35 -9.31
C GLY A 171 -5.33 -8.58 -10.13
N TRP A 172 -5.70 -8.68 -11.41
CA TRP A 172 -5.22 -9.77 -12.26
C TRP A 172 -3.86 -9.45 -12.88
N SER A 173 -3.02 -10.45 -12.91
CA SER A 173 -1.78 -10.43 -13.69
C SER A 173 -1.44 -11.83 -14.17
N ALA A 174 -0.74 -11.96 -15.30
CA ALA A 174 -0.38 -13.24 -15.88
C ALA A 174 0.47 -14.09 -14.91
N ARG A 175 1.38 -13.44 -14.17
CA ARG A 175 2.27 -14.09 -13.22
C ARG A 175 1.62 -14.35 -11.86
N GLY A 176 0.84 -13.40 -11.33
CA GLY A 176 0.23 -13.49 -9.99
C GLY A 176 -1.14 -14.16 -9.96
N GLY A 177 -1.84 -14.22 -11.09
CA GLY A 177 -3.24 -14.61 -11.15
C GLY A 177 -4.16 -13.51 -10.61
N GLN A 178 -5.38 -13.87 -10.19
CA GLN A 178 -6.39 -12.94 -9.72
C GLN A 178 -6.31 -12.71 -8.22
N VAL A 179 -5.92 -11.53 -7.80
CA VAL A 179 -6.10 -11.05 -6.41
C VAL A 179 -7.57 -10.83 -6.13
N LYS A 180 -8.02 -11.16 -4.93
CA LYS A 180 -9.39 -10.93 -4.45
C LYS A 180 -9.38 -10.25 -3.09
N GLY A 181 -10.36 -9.39 -2.83
CA GLY A 181 -10.60 -8.82 -1.51
C GLY A 181 -11.18 -9.85 -0.54
N ALA A 182 -11.19 -9.51 0.75
CA ALA A 182 -11.49 -10.45 1.83
C ALA A 182 -12.82 -10.18 2.56
N TYR A 183 -13.56 -9.13 2.21
CA TYR A 183 -14.81 -8.76 2.89
C TYR A 183 -16.05 -9.37 2.27
N TYR A 184 -15.96 -9.82 1.02
CA TYR A 184 -17.03 -10.51 0.31
C TYR A 184 -16.47 -11.55 -0.64
N ASP A 185 -17.26 -12.57 -0.99
CA ASP A 185 -16.82 -13.59 -1.95
C ASP A 185 -16.59 -12.99 -3.33
N ASN A 186 -15.45 -13.31 -3.95
CA ASN A 186 -15.02 -12.73 -5.22
C ASN A 186 -15.02 -11.19 -5.20
N GLN A 187 -14.73 -10.57 -4.06
CA GLN A 187 -14.59 -9.12 -3.98
C GLN A 187 -13.51 -8.64 -4.94
N ASP A 188 -13.82 -7.63 -5.73
CA ASP A 188 -12.83 -6.84 -6.47
C ASP A 188 -11.84 -6.21 -5.46
N PRO A 189 -10.53 -6.48 -5.54
CA PRO A 189 -9.57 -5.88 -4.63
C PRO A 189 -9.31 -4.41 -4.95
N SER A 190 -9.95 -3.86 -6.01
CA SER A 190 -9.56 -2.65 -6.71
C SER A 190 -8.14 -2.73 -7.27
N GLY A 191 -7.65 -1.67 -7.88
CA GLY A 191 -6.35 -1.65 -8.52
C GLY A 191 -5.74 -0.26 -8.64
N SER A 192 -4.49 -0.31 -8.99
CA SER A 192 -3.72 -1.51 -9.35
C SER A 192 -2.94 -2.14 -8.19
N SER A 193 -2.86 -1.55 -7.00
CA SER A 193 -2.14 -2.09 -5.83
C SER A 193 -3.02 -3.04 -4.97
N GLY A 194 -3.89 -3.85 -5.60
CA GLY A 194 -4.84 -4.72 -4.90
C GLY A 194 -4.18 -5.69 -3.94
N GLY A 195 -3.07 -6.33 -4.33
CA GLY A 195 -2.34 -7.27 -3.46
C GLY A 195 -1.75 -6.59 -2.23
N SER A 196 -1.20 -5.38 -2.37
CA SER A 196 -0.68 -4.59 -1.24
C SER A 196 -1.77 -4.25 -0.24
N ALA A 197 -2.97 -3.85 -0.71
CA ALA A 197 -4.09 -3.50 0.14
C ALA A 197 -4.69 -4.72 0.87
N VAL A 198 -4.88 -5.84 0.16
CA VAL A 198 -5.37 -7.09 0.75
C VAL A 198 -4.37 -7.63 1.77
N ALA A 199 -3.06 -7.61 1.47
CA ALA A 199 -2.03 -8.08 2.38
C ALA A 199 -1.97 -7.23 3.67
N ALA A 200 -2.00 -5.90 3.55
CA ALA A 200 -2.09 -5.01 4.70
C ALA A 200 -3.38 -5.25 5.50
N GLY A 201 -4.52 -5.37 4.80
CA GLY A 201 -5.84 -5.58 5.38
C GLY A 201 -5.96 -6.84 6.22
N LEU A 202 -5.34 -7.93 5.81
CA LEU A 202 -5.36 -9.22 6.50
C LEU A 202 -4.21 -9.41 7.49
N GLY A 203 -3.30 -8.45 7.64
CA GLY A 203 -2.12 -8.63 8.49
C GLY A 203 -1.20 -9.73 7.98
N LEU A 204 -0.91 -9.76 6.67
CA LEU A 204 0.10 -10.64 6.06
C LEU A 204 1.48 -9.98 6.03
N THR A 205 1.54 -8.74 6.41
CA THR A 205 2.74 -7.92 6.56
C THR A 205 2.44 -6.80 7.58
N ALA A 206 3.47 -6.23 8.15
CA ALA A 206 3.32 -5.01 8.94
C ALA A 206 2.93 -3.83 8.05
N LEU A 207 3.64 -3.65 6.95
CA LEU A 207 3.57 -2.52 6.04
C LEU A 207 3.52 -3.00 4.60
N ALA A 208 2.85 -2.26 3.71
CA ALA A 208 2.88 -2.49 2.27
C ALA A 208 3.07 -1.18 1.50
N VAL A 209 3.66 -1.30 0.32
CA VAL A 209 3.90 -0.17 -0.60
C VAL A 209 3.18 -0.44 -1.91
N GLY A 210 2.50 0.58 -2.40
CA GLY A 210 1.85 0.59 -3.72
C GLY A 210 2.44 1.65 -4.65
N THR A 211 1.95 1.68 -5.89
CA THR A 211 2.18 2.79 -6.85
C THR A 211 0.84 3.32 -7.31
N ASP A 212 0.78 4.60 -7.61
CA ASP A 212 -0.44 5.33 -7.95
C ASP A 212 -0.21 6.26 -9.13
N THR A 213 -0.98 6.08 -10.19
CA THR A 213 -0.99 6.94 -11.37
C THR A 213 -2.34 7.64 -11.53
N GLY A 214 -3.41 6.98 -11.11
CA GLY A 214 -4.79 7.47 -11.26
C GLY A 214 -5.72 7.00 -10.14
N GLY A 215 -5.18 6.71 -8.93
CA GLY A 215 -5.92 6.20 -7.78
C GLY A 215 -5.41 4.86 -7.25
N SER A 216 -4.35 4.31 -7.84
CA SER A 216 -3.93 2.92 -7.61
C SER A 216 -3.33 2.61 -6.23
N VAL A 217 -3.18 3.57 -5.32
CA VAL A 217 -2.93 3.38 -3.87
C VAL A 217 -4.23 3.63 -3.10
N ILE A 218 -4.92 4.70 -3.45
CA ILE A 218 -6.09 5.20 -2.72
C ILE A 218 -7.29 4.27 -2.91
N ASP A 219 -7.61 3.89 -4.14
CA ASP A 219 -8.79 3.07 -4.45
C ASP A 219 -8.70 1.64 -3.85
N PRO A 220 -7.56 0.92 -3.95
CA PRO A 220 -7.42 -0.35 -3.24
C PRO A 220 -7.48 -0.21 -1.71
N ALA A 221 -6.88 0.85 -1.15
CA ALA A 221 -6.95 1.11 0.29
C ALA A 221 -8.40 1.36 0.74
N ASN A 222 -9.17 2.13 -0.04
CA ASN A 222 -10.58 2.44 0.17
C ASN A 222 -11.43 1.18 0.43
N ILE A 223 -11.40 0.22 -0.51
CA ILE A 223 -12.31 -0.94 -0.45
C ILE A 223 -11.73 -2.17 0.25
N ASN A 224 -10.53 -2.08 0.79
CA ASN A 224 -9.94 -3.10 1.66
C ASN A 224 -9.81 -2.62 3.12
N GLY A 225 -10.43 -1.49 3.47
CA GLY A 225 -10.53 -1.00 4.84
C GLY A 225 -9.17 -0.66 5.46
N VAL A 226 -8.24 -0.12 4.69
CA VAL A 226 -6.90 0.26 5.10
C VAL A 226 -6.60 1.72 4.79
N VAL A 227 -5.50 2.23 5.32
CA VAL A 227 -4.99 3.56 5.06
C VAL A 227 -4.10 3.52 3.82
N GLY A 228 -4.33 4.44 2.88
CA GLY A 228 -3.47 4.66 1.72
C GLY A 228 -3.04 6.11 1.65
N ILE A 229 -1.77 6.36 1.33
CA ILE A 229 -1.29 7.71 1.03
C ILE A 229 -0.75 7.73 -0.40
N ARG A 230 -1.36 8.55 -1.26
CA ARG A 230 -0.71 9.04 -2.47
C ARG A 230 0.08 10.28 -2.09
N PRO A 231 1.42 10.25 -2.02
CA PRO A 231 2.20 11.46 -1.77
C PRO A 231 2.17 12.42 -2.96
N SER A 232 2.54 13.66 -2.72
CA SER A 232 2.83 14.63 -3.78
C SER A 232 3.80 14.04 -4.79
N THR A 233 3.50 14.18 -6.08
CA THR A 233 4.35 13.65 -7.15
C THR A 233 5.78 14.18 -6.99
N GLY A 234 6.74 13.27 -6.86
CA GLY A 234 8.15 13.55 -6.61
C GLY A 234 8.58 13.56 -5.13
N LEU A 235 7.66 13.48 -4.14
CA LEU A 235 8.09 13.31 -2.74
C LEU A 235 8.77 11.96 -2.51
N THR A 236 8.28 10.91 -3.11
CA THR A 236 8.90 9.60 -3.22
C THR A 236 9.42 9.41 -4.64
N SER A 237 10.69 8.99 -4.77
CA SER A 237 11.30 8.79 -6.07
C SER A 237 10.70 7.59 -6.81
N ARG A 238 10.57 7.70 -8.15
CA ARG A 238 10.12 6.65 -9.05
C ARG A 238 11.29 6.00 -9.81
N ALA A 239 12.54 6.32 -9.43
CA ALA A 239 13.72 5.69 -10.01
C ALA A 239 13.65 4.16 -9.86
N VAL A 240 13.82 3.43 -10.96
CA VAL A 240 13.73 1.96 -11.04
C VAL A 240 12.36 1.41 -10.58
N VAL A 241 11.29 2.15 -10.83
CA VAL A 241 9.91 1.66 -10.76
C VAL A 241 9.41 1.49 -12.19
N VAL A 242 8.79 0.35 -12.51
CA VAL A 242 8.17 0.16 -13.84
C VAL A 242 7.08 1.20 -14.01
N PRO A 243 7.18 2.11 -14.99
CA PRO A 243 6.32 3.29 -15.09
C PRO A 243 4.99 3.00 -15.78
N ILE A 244 4.00 3.88 -15.55
CA ILE A 244 3.01 4.24 -16.57
C ILE A 244 3.43 5.58 -17.19
N THR A 245 3.53 6.62 -16.36
CA THR A 245 4.01 7.93 -16.80
C THR A 245 4.65 8.72 -15.66
N VAL A 246 5.82 9.30 -15.93
CA VAL A 246 6.53 10.12 -14.93
C VAL A 246 5.74 11.38 -14.53
N VAL A 247 4.73 11.79 -15.31
CA VAL A 247 3.92 12.97 -15.04
C VAL A 247 2.99 12.77 -13.83
N GLN A 248 2.44 11.54 -13.67
CA GLN A 248 1.41 11.26 -12.66
C GLN A 248 1.81 10.19 -11.64
N ASP A 249 2.78 9.33 -11.95
CA ASP A 249 3.18 8.23 -11.07
C ASP A 249 3.66 8.73 -9.70
N SER A 250 3.29 8.00 -8.65
CA SER A 250 3.73 8.20 -7.28
C SER A 250 3.87 6.84 -6.58
N VAL A 251 4.72 6.73 -5.56
CA VAL A 251 4.91 5.53 -4.75
C VAL A 251 4.45 5.83 -3.33
N GLY A 252 3.51 5.05 -2.80
CA GLY A 252 2.87 5.40 -1.54
C GLY A 252 2.64 4.23 -0.58
N PRO A 253 2.52 4.54 0.74
CA PRO A 253 2.20 3.57 1.78
C PRO A 253 0.76 3.03 1.65
N ILE A 254 0.60 1.75 2.00
CA ILE A 254 -0.69 1.10 2.26
C ILE A 254 -0.56 0.33 3.57
N THR A 255 -1.29 0.73 4.61
CA THR A 255 -1.11 0.22 5.97
C THR A 255 -2.43 0.13 6.72
N ARG A 256 -2.42 -0.50 7.90
CA ARG A 256 -3.61 -0.62 8.74
C ARG A 256 -3.96 0.66 9.50
N THR A 257 -2.94 1.46 9.84
CA THR A 257 -3.13 2.70 10.62
C THR A 257 -2.43 3.90 9.95
N VAL A 258 -2.93 5.09 10.24
CA VAL A 258 -2.33 6.35 9.74
C VAL A 258 -0.89 6.51 10.25
N LYS A 259 -0.62 6.10 11.49
CA LYS A 259 0.72 6.24 12.06
C LYS A 259 1.73 5.30 11.41
N ASP A 260 1.30 4.07 11.06
CA ASP A 260 2.14 3.14 10.31
C ASP A 260 2.45 3.67 8.89
N ALA A 261 1.45 4.29 8.22
CA ALA A 261 1.66 4.96 6.95
C ALA A 261 2.66 6.13 7.06
N ALA A 262 2.58 6.88 8.15
CA ALA A 262 3.47 8.00 8.42
C ALA A 262 4.92 7.54 8.70
N TYR A 263 5.13 6.45 9.44
CA TYR A 263 6.45 5.83 9.60
C TYR A 263 7.02 5.40 8.24
N LEU A 264 6.19 4.71 7.46
CA LEU A 264 6.61 4.19 6.15
C LEU A 264 6.93 5.33 5.18
N LEU A 265 6.10 6.38 5.11
CA LEU A 265 6.34 7.56 4.28
C LEU A 265 7.63 8.29 4.69
N SER A 266 7.88 8.43 6.00
CA SER A 266 9.12 9.05 6.51
C SER A 266 10.38 8.32 6.04
N ALA A 267 10.30 6.99 5.92
CA ALA A 267 11.42 6.17 5.45
C ALA A 267 11.57 6.16 3.93
N MET A 268 10.46 6.29 3.18
CA MET A 268 10.45 6.21 1.71
C MET A 268 10.76 7.53 1.02
N ALA A 269 10.41 8.67 1.64
CA ALA A 269 10.47 9.99 1.03
C ALA A 269 11.90 10.47 0.75
N GLY A 270 12.07 11.24 -0.34
CA GLY A 270 13.35 11.78 -0.78
C GLY A 270 14.30 10.74 -1.37
N PRO A 271 15.56 11.13 -1.56
CA PRO A 271 16.12 12.46 -1.31
C PRO A 271 15.65 13.52 -2.31
N LYS A 272 15.78 14.79 -1.97
CA LYS A 272 15.67 15.88 -2.94
C LYS A 272 16.80 15.76 -3.96
N GLY A 273 16.45 15.89 -5.25
CA GLY A 273 17.44 15.86 -6.34
C GLY A 273 17.96 14.45 -6.67
N ASP A 274 17.10 13.42 -6.56
CA ASP A 274 17.43 12.08 -7.02
C ASP A 274 17.70 12.11 -8.55
N PRO A 275 18.91 11.67 -9.00
CA PRO A 275 19.26 11.69 -10.42
C PRO A 275 18.35 10.83 -11.29
N GLY A 276 17.73 9.79 -10.70
CA GLY A 276 16.81 8.89 -11.38
C GLY A 276 15.38 9.42 -11.48
N ASP A 277 15.06 10.56 -10.83
CA ASP A 277 13.72 11.14 -10.83
C ASP A 277 13.74 12.67 -10.66
N ASN A 278 13.65 13.41 -11.76
CA ASN A 278 13.70 14.86 -11.79
C ASN A 278 12.60 15.55 -10.95
N TYR A 279 11.47 14.90 -10.73
CA TYR A 279 10.38 15.48 -9.93
C TYR A 279 10.74 15.65 -8.46
N THR A 280 11.74 14.92 -7.97
CA THR A 280 12.26 15.08 -6.61
C THR A 280 12.94 16.43 -6.37
N ASN A 281 13.31 17.15 -7.43
CA ASN A 281 13.85 18.53 -7.33
C ASN A 281 12.81 19.51 -6.73
N ALA A 282 11.52 19.22 -6.89
CA ALA A 282 10.44 20.05 -6.37
C ALA A 282 10.23 19.91 -4.84
N ILE A 283 10.87 18.92 -4.19
CA ILE A 283 10.77 18.77 -2.72
C ILE A 283 11.22 20.07 -2.04
N PRO A 284 10.33 20.71 -1.24
CA PRO A 284 10.65 22.00 -0.63
C PRO A 284 11.56 21.88 0.61
N PHE A 285 11.74 20.66 1.13
CA PHE A 285 12.45 20.40 2.38
C PHE A 285 13.93 20.18 2.13
N THR A 286 14.77 20.66 3.03
CA THR A 286 16.20 20.28 3.11
C THR A 286 16.37 18.93 3.83
N THR A 287 15.49 18.64 4.76
CA THR A 287 15.39 17.36 5.49
C THR A 287 13.96 16.88 5.43
N ILE A 288 13.75 15.61 5.08
CA ILE A 288 12.43 15.00 5.04
C ILE A 288 11.81 15.04 6.44
N PRO A 289 10.55 15.49 6.59
CA PRO A 289 9.85 15.49 7.86
C PRO A 289 9.70 14.08 8.45
N ASN A 290 9.79 13.98 9.77
CA ASN A 290 9.32 12.79 10.48
C ASN A 290 7.78 12.83 10.53
N TYR A 291 7.11 12.25 9.53
CA TYR A 291 5.65 12.29 9.42
C TYR A 291 4.94 11.64 10.61
N ALA A 292 5.53 10.64 11.26
CA ALA A 292 4.94 10.03 12.44
C ALA A 292 4.81 10.98 13.63
N SER A 293 5.61 12.04 13.71
CA SER A 293 5.50 13.07 14.75
C SER A 293 4.26 13.95 14.63
N TYR A 294 3.60 13.95 13.46
CA TYR A 294 2.35 14.69 13.23
C TYR A 294 1.10 13.87 13.61
N CYS A 295 1.27 12.61 13.98
CA CYS A 295 0.18 11.74 14.44
C CYS A 295 -0.22 12.10 15.88
N ILE A 296 -1.01 13.17 16.04
CA ILE A 296 -1.49 13.67 17.34
C ILE A 296 -3.02 13.62 17.39
N PRO A 297 -3.65 13.13 18.48
CA PRO A 297 -5.12 13.00 18.57
C PRO A 297 -5.88 14.32 18.43
N SER A 298 -5.28 15.45 18.83
CA SER A 298 -5.86 16.80 18.68
C SER A 298 -5.60 17.44 17.32
N GLY A 299 -5.18 16.65 16.32
CA GLY A 299 -4.72 17.16 15.03
C GLY A 299 -5.75 17.97 14.22
N LEU A 300 -7.03 17.78 14.48
CA LEU A 300 -8.11 18.54 13.84
C LEU A 300 -8.43 19.87 14.54
N GLN A 301 -7.82 20.15 15.70
CA GLN A 301 -8.10 21.38 16.44
C GLN A 301 -7.70 22.64 15.65
N GLY A 302 -8.69 23.46 15.29
CA GLY A 302 -8.51 24.69 14.51
C GLY A 302 -8.30 24.48 13.01
N ALA A 303 -8.29 23.23 12.51
CA ALA A 303 -8.16 22.91 11.09
C ALA A 303 -9.32 23.52 10.28
N LYS A 304 -9.01 24.13 9.14
CA LYS A 304 -9.98 24.68 8.19
C LYS A 304 -10.16 23.70 7.04
N ILE A 305 -11.28 22.99 7.03
CA ILE A 305 -11.53 21.89 6.09
C ILE A 305 -12.72 22.23 5.21
N GLY A 306 -12.53 22.13 3.88
CA GLY A 306 -13.57 22.39 2.88
C GLY A 306 -14.17 21.14 2.29
N ILE A 307 -15.44 21.22 1.90
CA ILE A 307 -16.16 20.15 1.20
C ILE A 307 -16.61 20.69 -0.16
N PRO A 308 -15.97 20.32 -1.27
CA PRO A 308 -16.40 20.68 -2.61
C PRO A 308 -17.57 19.78 -3.05
N ARG A 309 -18.81 20.24 -2.84
CA ARG A 309 -20.01 19.47 -3.15
C ARG A 309 -20.26 19.29 -4.64
N ASN A 310 -19.78 20.20 -5.46
CA ASN A 310 -20.00 20.20 -6.90
C ASN A 310 -19.25 19.12 -7.67
N ILE A 311 -18.35 18.36 -7.02
CA ILE A 311 -17.75 17.14 -7.63
C ILE A 311 -18.67 15.93 -7.54
N PHE A 312 -19.67 15.94 -6.65
CA PHE A 312 -20.58 14.82 -6.54
C PHE A 312 -21.50 14.76 -7.75
N PRO A 313 -21.90 13.57 -8.21
CA PRO A 313 -22.94 13.46 -9.24
C PRO A 313 -24.19 14.24 -8.86
N ALA A 314 -25.00 14.66 -9.84
CA ALA A 314 -26.32 15.21 -9.52
C ALA A 314 -27.14 14.16 -8.76
N PRO A 315 -27.91 14.51 -7.71
CA PRO A 315 -28.63 13.54 -6.87
C PRO A 315 -29.54 12.57 -7.64
N VAL A 316 -30.06 12.99 -8.79
CA VAL A 316 -30.87 12.13 -9.67
C VAL A 316 -30.05 10.96 -10.27
N ASN A 317 -28.74 11.06 -10.29
CA ASN A 317 -27.84 10.05 -10.84
C ASN A 317 -27.17 9.20 -9.75
N TYR A 318 -27.49 9.38 -8.47
CA TYR A 318 -26.88 8.59 -7.40
C TYR A 318 -27.24 7.12 -7.53
N THR A 319 -26.23 6.28 -7.50
CA THR A 319 -26.37 4.85 -7.30
C THR A 319 -26.63 4.55 -5.81
N GLU A 320 -27.04 3.32 -5.49
CA GLU A 320 -27.13 2.87 -4.09
C GLU A 320 -25.80 3.02 -3.34
N SER A 321 -24.69 2.76 -4.02
CA SER A 321 -23.34 2.93 -3.46
C SER A 321 -23.04 4.39 -3.15
N ASP A 322 -23.38 5.32 -4.05
CA ASP A 322 -23.17 6.75 -3.82
C ASP A 322 -23.97 7.23 -2.61
N ILE A 323 -25.24 6.84 -2.51
CA ILE A 323 -26.12 7.22 -1.39
C ILE A 323 -25.49 6.77 -0.07
N GLN A 324 -25.07 5.51 0.06
CA GLN A 324 -24.51 5.00 1.31
C GLN A 324 -23.21 5.70 1.70
N GLN A 325 -22.31 5.95 0.74
CA GLN A 325 -21.05 6.64 0.99
C GLN A 325 -21.27 8.12 1.37
N ILE A 326 -22.15 8.82 0.66
CA ILE A 326 -22.46 10.23 0.93
C ILE A 326 -23.20 10.38 2.26
N ASP A 327 -24.12 9.50 2.60
CA ASP A 327 -24.83 9.51 3.88
C ASP A 327 -23.86 9.27 5.06
N ALA A 328 -22.98 8.27 4.94
CA ALA A 328 -21.94 8.03 5.93
C ALA A 328 -20.99 9.24 6.08
N PHE A 329 -20.61 9.84 4.97
CA PHE A 329 -19.80 11.05 4.97
C PHE A 329 -20.51 12.22 5.65
N ASN A 330 -21.78 12.48 5.35
CA ASN A 330 -22.56 13.53 5.98
C ASN A 330 -22.72 13.29 7.50
N ALA A 331 -22.86 12.04 7.91
CA ALA A 331 -23.01 11.66 9.32
C ALA A 331 -21.77 11.97 10.17
N ILE A 332 -20.56 12.02 9.58
CA ILE A 332 -19.32 12.32 10.33
C ILE A 332 -18.97 13.80 10.38
N LEU A 333 -19.66 14.67 9.66
CA LEU A 333 -19.34 16.12 9.66
C LEU A 333 -19.47 16.75 11.06
N PRO A 334 -20.53 16.45 11.86
CA PRO A 334 -20.59 16.90 13.25
C PRO A 334 -19.43 16.41 14.12
N LEU A 335 -18.92 15.19 13.85
CA LEU A 335 -17.75 14.67 14.55
C LEU A 335 -16.50 15.48 14.23
N LEU A 336 -16.23 15.77 12.94
CA LEU A 336 -15.09 16.62 12.56
C LEU A 336 -15.15 17.98 13.28
N ALA A 337 -16.32 18.60 13.33
CA ALA A 337 -16.52 19.85 14.06
C ALA A 337 -16.29 19.68 15.58
N SER A 338 -16.74 18.56 16.18
CA SER A 338 -16.53 18.29 17.61
C SER A 338 -15.06 18.02 17.96
N LEU A 339 -14.27 17.54 17.00
CA LEU A 339 -12.82 17.39 17.11
C LEU A 339 -12.06 18.72 16.91
N GLY A 340 -12.78 19.80 16.70
CA GLY A 340 -12.25 21.16 16.63
C GLY A 340 -11.99 21.69 15.22
N ALA A 341 -12.42 20.99 14.17
CA ALA A 341 -12.29 21.46 12.80
C ALA A 341 -13.34 22.55 12.48
N ASN A 342 -12.91 23.57 11.74
CA ASN A 342 -13.80 24.55 11.11
C ASN A 342 -14.16 23.99 9.72
N VAL A 343 -15.35 23.39 9.61
CA VAL A 343 -15.82 22.76 8.38
C VAL A 343 -16.58 23.77 7.53
N THR A 344 -16.12 24.03 6.31
CA THR A 344 -16.80 24.85 5.30
C THR A 344 -17.48 23.93 4.29
N ASP A 345 -18.79 23.79 4.39
CA ASP A 345 -19.59 23.05 3.40
C ASP A 345 -19.79 23.89 2.13
N ASN A 346 -19.91 23.26 0.97
CA ASN A 346 -19.96 23.91 -0.34
C ASN A 346 -18.72 24.79 -0.62
N ALA A 347 -17.55 24.36 -0.18
CA ALA A 347 -16.28 24.92 -0.60
C ALA A 347 -15.93 24.42 -2.02
N ASP A 348 -16.81 24.77 -2.95
CA ASP A 348 -16.89 24.20 -4.29
C ASP A 348 -15.65 24.51 -5.14
N TYR A 349 -15.32 23.60 -6.03
CA TYR A 349 -14.28 23.80 -7.03
C TYR A 349 -14.66 24.94 -7.96
N PRO A 350 -13.75 25.90 -8.23
CA PRO A 350 -14.07 27.10 -8.99
C PRO A 350 -14.55 26.85 -10.41
N ASP A 351 -14.01 25.83 -11.08
CA ASP A 351 -14.32 25.53 -12.48
C ASP A 351 -14.45 24.02 -12.71
N ILE A 352 -15.41 23.40 -12.00
CA ILE A 352 -15.68 21.96 -12.12
C ILE A 352 -16.18 21.58 -13.52
N ASP A 353 -16.84 22.48 -14.23
CA ASP A 353 -17.36 22.22 -15.57
C ASP A 353 -16.21 22.06 -16.57
N ALA A 354 -15.20 22.93 -16.54
CA ALA A 354 -13.99 22.75 -17.35
C ALA A 354 -13.27 21.43 -17.00
N TYR A 355 -13.13 21.12 -15.70
CA TYR A 355 -12.55 19.85 -15.26
C TYR A 355 -13.30 18.64 -15.85
N ASN A 356 -14.64 18.62 -15.77
CA ASN A 356 -15.45 17.49 -16.23
C ASN A 356 -15.47 17.34 -17.77
N THR A 357 -15.27 18.40 -18.52
CA THR A 357 -15.39 18.41 -19.99
C THR A 357 -14.08 18.40 -20.73
N GLU A 358 -13.00 18.93 -20.15
CA GLU A 358 -11.74 19.20 -20.86
C GLU A 358 -10.57 18.32 -20.37
N ALA A 359 -10.73 17.62 -19.20
CA ALA A 359 -9.67 16.79 -18.64
C ALA A 359 -9.31 15.60 -19.56
N GLN A 360 -8.03 15.51 -19.93
CA GLN A 360 -7.50 14.49 -20.85
C GLN A 360 -6.65 13.46 -20.08
N PHE A 361 -7.30 12.58 -19.32
CA PHE A 361 -6.61 11.60 -18.50
C PHE A 361 -5.79 10.61 -19.32
N THR A 362 -6.38 10.02 -20.34
CA THR A 362 -5.73 8.95 -21.13
C THR A 362 -4.55 9.43 -21.95
N LEU A 363 -4.58 10.66 -22.47
CA LEU A 363 -3.49 11.19 -23.30
C LEU A 363 -2.15 11.21 -22.55
N ALA A 364 -2.15 11.61 -21.27
CA ALA A 364 -0.94 11.61 -20.45
C ALA A 364 -0.35 10.21 -20.30
N LEU A 365 -1.22 9.19 -20.16
CA LEU A 365 -0.81 7.81 -19.96
C LEU A 365 -0.38 7.17 -21.27
N ASP A 366 -1.09 7.40 -22.38
CA ASP A 366 -0.77 6.84 -23.70
C ASP A 366 0.61 7.29 -24.17
N ILE A 367 0.87 8.58 -24.16
CA ILE A 367 2.15 9.13 -24.61
C ILE A 367 3.25 8.86 -23.59
N GLY A 368 2.91 8.97 -22.28
CA GLY A 368 3.84 8.69 -21.19
C GLY A 368 4.35 7.25 -21.26
N PHE A 369 3.47 6.25 -21.33
CA PHE A 369 3.87 4.84 -21.36
C PHE A 369 4.72 4.51 -22.59
N LYS A 370 4.32 5.02 -23.76
CA LYS A 370 5.09 4.86 -25.00
C LYS A 370 6.52 5.40 -24.90
N HIS A 371 6.73 6.44 -24.09
CA HIS A 371 8.04 7.09 -23.89
C HIS A 371 8.82 6.49 -22.71
N ASP A 372 8.15 6.32 -21.55
CA ASP A 372 8.82 6.02 -20.29
C ASP A 372 9.16 4.53 -20.16
N PHE A 373 8.36 3.64 -20.78
CA PHE A 373 8.64 2.20 -20.79
C PHE A 373 9.97 1.85 -21.46
N PRO A 374 10.28 2.32 -22.69
CA PRO A 374 11.59 2.10 -23.32
C PRO A 374 12.75 2.66 -22.47
N ALA A 375 12.55 3.82 -21.84
CA ALA A 375 13.55 4.40 -20.94
C ALA A 375 13.82 3.51 -19.73
N TYR A 376 12.79 2.85 -19.17
CA TYR A 376 12.95 1.86 -18.12
C TYR A 376 13.69 0.61 -18.63
N MET A 377 13.30 0.06 -19.80
CA MET A 377 13.91 -1.13 -20.38
C MET A 377 15.41 -0.96 -20.65
N SER A 378 15.80 0.21 -21.13
CA SER A 378 17.21 0.55 -21.43
C SER A 378 18.14 0.55 -20.21
N GLN A 379 17.59 0.66 -18.98
CA GLN A 379 18.35 0.65 -17.74
C GLN A 379 18.62 -0.77 -17.20
N LEU A 380 17.89 -1.79 -17.68
CA LEU A 380 18.03 -3.16 -17.18
C LEU A 380 19.45 -3.68 -17.43
N LYS A 381 20.07 -4.29 -16.41
CA LYS A 381 21.35 -5.01 -16.54
C LYS A 381 21.21 -6.28 -17.38
N PHE A 382 20.03 -6.89 -17.33
CA PHE A 382 19.71 -8.07 -18.11
C PHE A 382 18.24 -8.03 -18.50
N ASN A 383 17.97 -8.24 -19.77
CA ASN A 383 16.66 -8.27 -20.39
C ASN A 383 16.53 -9.60 -21.16
N PRO A 384 15.95 -10.65 -20.56
CA PRO A 384 15.94 -11.98 -21.15
C PRO A 384 15.01 -12.11 -22.37
N THR A 385 14.00 -11.26 -22.47
CA THR A 385 13.01 -11.32 -23.56
C THR A 385 13.41 -10.51 -24.79
N GLY A 386 14.39 -9.61 -24.66
CA GLY A 386 14.83 -8.73 -25.73
C GLY A 386 13.81 -7.65 -26.11
N ILE A 387 12.79 -7.41 -25.28
CA ILE A 387 11.80 -6.34 -25.48
C ILE A 387 12.48 -5.00 -25.20
N GLU A 388 12.46 -4.08 -26.17
CA GLU A 388 13.11 -2.78 -26.05
C GLU A 388 12.09 -1.63 -26.01
N ASP A 389 10.95 -1.79 -26.69
CA ASP A 389 9.93 -0.76 -26.79
C ASP A 389 8.50 -1.32 -26.67
N LEU A 390 7.51 -0.42 -26.80
CA LEU A 390 6.10 -0.77 -26.67
C LEU A 390 5.60 -1.67 -27.82
N ALA A 391 6.16 -1.57 -29.01
CA ALA A 391 5.77 -2.43 -30.14
C ALA A 391 6.25 -3.87 -29.91
N ASP A 392 7.45 -4.04 -29.37
CA ASP A 392 7.98 -5.33 -28.96
C ASP A 392 7.13 -5.94 -27.86
N LEU A 393 6.80 -5.14 -26.82
CA LEU A 393 5.95 -5.56 -25.71
C LEU A 393 4.57 -6.03 -26.19
N LEU A 394 3.94 -5.26 -27.08
CA LEU A 394 2.65 -5.59 -27.67
C LEU A 394 2.71 -6.93 -28.40
N ASN A 395 3.66 -7.07 -29.33
CA ASN A 395 3.83 -8.31 -30.10
C ASN A 395 4.12 -9.53 -29.21
N TRP A 396 5.01 -9.36 -28.22
CA TRP A 396 5.34 -10.42 -27.28
C TRP A 396 4.12 -10.84 -26.45
N THR A 397 3.38 -9.88 -25.89
CA THR A 397 2.19 -10.13 -25.07
C THR A 397 1.08 -10.83 -25.84
N GLN A 398 0.85 -10.43 -27.10
CA GLN A 398 -0.17 -11.04 -27.97
C GLN A 398 0.18 -12.48 -28.38
N THR A 399 1.46 -12.86 -28.33
CA THR A 399 1.93 -14.20 -28.72
C THR A 399 2.18 -15.14 -27.54
N PHE A 400 2.47 -14.59 -26.34
CA PHE A 400 2.78 -15.40 -25.18
C PHE A 400 1.49 -15.87 -24.47
N ARG A 401 1.20 -17.16 -24.53
CA ARG A 401 -0.08 -17.75 -24.10
C ARG A 401 -0.50 -17.38 -22.67
N ALA A 402 0.44 -17.28 -21.72
CA ALA A 402 0.11 -16.97 -20.33
C ALA A 402 -0.43 -15.56 -20.12
N GLU A 403 -0.17 -14.63 -21.06
CA GLU A 403 -0.72 -13.27 -21.07
C GLU A 403 -2.21 -13.22 -21.45
N GLN A 404 -2.78 -14.34 -21.87
CA GLN A 404 -4.22 -14.54 -22.15
C GLN A 404 -4.80 -13.61 -23.23
N TYR A 405 -4.00 -13.12 -24.17
CA TYR A 405 -4.54 -12.42 -25.34
C TYR A 405 -5.29 -13.42 -26.25
N PRO A 406 -6.45 -13.08 -26.87
CA PRO A 406 -7.14 -11.78 -26.84
C PRO A 406 -8.17 -11.63 -25.71
N LEU A 407 -8.36 -12.64 -24.84
CA LEU A 407 -9.30 -12.56 -23.71
C LEU A 407 -9.00 -11.32 -22.85
N ARG A 408 -7.72 -11.03 -22.67
CA ARG A 408 -7.25 -9.81 -22.03
C ARG A 408 -6.62 -8.92 -23.08
N SER A 409 -7.25 -7.76 -23.30
CA SER A 409 -6.91 -6.88 -24.44
C SER A 409 -5.61 -6.10 -24.21
N THR A 410 -5.10 -5.55 -25.30
CA THR A 410 -3.92 -4.67 -25.37
C THR A 410 -4.25 -3.33 -26.03
N ASP A 411 -5.52 -2.98 -26.07
CA ASP A 411 -6.04 -1.83 -26.81
C ASP A 411 -5.48 -0.48 -26.32
N PHE A 412 -5.10 -0.32 -25.04
CA PHE A 412 -4.42 0.89 -24.60
C PHE A 412 -3.06 1.06 -25.28
N TRP A 413 -2.29 -0.01 -25.41
CA TRP A 413 -0.99 0.03 -26.11
C TRP A 413 -1.13 0.23 -27.62
N GLU A 414 -2.15 -0.38 -28.23
CA GLU A 414 -2.47 -0.17 -29.65
C GLU A 414 -2.82 1.30 -29.93
N ASN A 415 -3.64 1.92 -29.03
CA ASN A 415 -3.96 3.34 -29.10
C ASN A 415 -2.71 4.23 -28.90
N SER A 416 -1.86 3.90 -27.91
CA SER A 416 -0.59 4.60 -27.66
C SER A 416 0.33 4.58 -28.89
N LEU A 417 0.44 3.42 -29.55
CA LEU A 417 1.24 3.27 -30.77
C LEU A 417 0.64 4.00 -31.97
N ALA A 418 -0.70 4.02 -32.08
CA ALA A 418 -1.40 4.74 -33.14
C ALA A 418 -1.32 6.27 -32.99
N CYS A 419 -1.07 6.76 -31.79
CA CYS A 419 -0.92 8.19 -31.53
C CYS A 419 0.44 8.70 -32.06
N ASN A 420 0.42 9.71 -32.91
CA ASN A 420 1.64 10.30 -33.49
C ASN A 420 2.32 11.34 -32.59
N LEU A 421 1.72 11.70 -31.45
CA LEU A 421 2.32 12.63 -30.50
C LEU A 421 3.49 11.98 -29.75
N THR A 422 4.40 12.84 -29.30
CA THR A 422 5.54 12.52 -28.43
C THR A 422 5.50 13.42 -27.21
N THR A 423 6.32 13.13 -26.20
CA THR A 423 6.43 13.96 -24.98
C THR A 423 6.93 15.41 -25.28
N ASP A 424 7.56 15.64 -26.42
CA ASP A 424 8.02 16.97 -26.86
C ASP A 424 7.02 17.67 -27.82
N SER A 425 5.93 17.01 -28.18
CA SER A 425 4.92 17.60 -29.08
C SER A 425 4.25 18.79 -28.40
N PRO A 426 4.12 19.97 -29.06
CA PRO A 426 3.46 21.14 -28.48
C PRO A 426 2.05 20.85 -27.96
N ASP A 427 1.27 20.06 -28.70
CA ASP A 427 -0.10 19.68 -28.30
C ASP A 427 -0.12 18.82 -27.03
N TYR A 428 0.84 17.87 -26.88
CA TYR A 428 0.98 17.10 -25.64
C TYR A 428 1.35 17.99 -24.46
N LEU A 429 2.36 18.85 -24.62
CA LEU A 429 2.80 19.77 -23.56
C LEU A 429 1.68 20.72 -23.13
N ALA A 430 0.90 21.22 -24.11
CA ALA A 430 -0.26 22.07 -23.83
C ALA A 430 -1.35 21.29 -23.05
N ALA A 431 -1.64 20.04 -23.43
CA ALA A 431 -2.62 19.20 -22.74
C ALA A 431 -2.18 18.86 -21.30
N ILE A 432 -0.90 18.55 -21.06
CA ILE A 432 -0.38 18.29 -19.72
C ILE A 432 -0.43 19.55 -18.85
N ALA A 433 -0.08 20.72 -19.40
CA ALA A 433 -0.19 21.98 -18.69
C ALA A 433 -1.65 22.33 -18.36
N HIS A 434 -2.57 22.05 -19.29
CA HIS A 434 -4.00 22.24 -19.08
C HIS A 434 -4.55 21.28 -18.02
N ASN A 435 -4.21 20.01 -18.07
CA ASN A 435 -4.56 19.05 -17.02
C ASN A 435 -4.05 19.48 -15.63
N ALA A 436 -2.82 20.01 -15.57
CA ALA A 436 -2.27 20.54 -14.32
C ALA A 436 -3.08 21.75 -13.80
N TYR A 437 -3.55 22.64 -14.69
CA TYR A 437 -4.48 23.73 -14.34
C TYR A 437 -5.81 23.16 -13.82
N LEU A 438 -6.41 22.18 -14.52
CA LEU A 438 -7.68 21.57 -14.14
C LEU A 438 -7.60 20.88 -12.79
N GLY A 439 -6.52 20.17 -12.49
CA GLY A 439 -6.29 19.52 -11.20
C GLY A 439 -5.87 20.46 -10.07
N SER A 440 -5.51 21.72 -10.38
CA SER A 440 -5.03 22.72 -9.42
C SER A 440 -5.99 23.91 -9.31
N ASN A 441 -5.79 24.94 -10.16
CA ASN A 441 -6.52 26.21 -10.04
C ASN A 441 -8.03 26.06 -10.29
N ALA A 442 -8.43 25.20 -11.21
CA ALA A 442 -9.83 24.90 -11.48
C ALA A 442 -10.50 24.09 -10.36
N THR A 443 -9.71 23.34 -9.58
CA THR A 443 -10.21 22.45 -8.54
C THR A 443 -9.50 22.68 -7.19
N ILE A 444 -8.51 21.84 -6.82
CA ILE A 444 -7.98 21.74 -5.45
C ILE A 444 -7.40 23.06 -4.94
N GLN A 445 -6.39 23.62 -5.59
CA GLN A 445 -5.75 24.85 -5.13
C GLN A 445 -6.72 26.02 -5.18
N GLY A 446 -7.54 26.08 -6.25
CA GLY A 446 -8.57 27.13 -6.37
C GLY A 446 -9.55 27.13 -5.21
N ALA A 447 -10.00 25.96 -4.74
CA ALA A 447 -10.88 25.88 -3.57
C ALA A 447 -10.13 26.22 -2.27
N LEU A 448 -8.89 25.68 -2.09
CA LEU A 448 -8.08 26.01 -0.91
C LEU A 448 -7.88 27.53 -0.75
N ASP A 449 -7.54 28.20 -1.85
CA ASP A 449 -7.30 29.67 -1.85
C ASP A 449 -8.58 30.46 -1.68
N ALA A 450 -9.66 30.13 -2.39
CA ALA A 450 -10.92 30.86 -2.38
C ALA A 450 -11.58 30.90 -0.99
N TYR A 451 -11.43 29.79 -0.24
CA TYR A 451 -12.05 29.65 1.09
C TYR A 451 -11.04 29.70 2.24
N GLY A 452 -9.75 29.88 1.95
CA GLY A 452 -8.68 29.97 2.97
C GLY A 452 -8.55 28.67 3.78
N LEU A 453 -8.53 27.51 3.11
CA LEU A 453 -8.59 26.19 3.72
C LEU A 453 -7.21 25.56 3.90
N ASP A 454 -7.11 24.67 4.87
CA ASP A 454 -5.94 23.83 5.12
C ASP A 454 -5.97 22.52 4.31
N ALA A 455 -7.17 21.98 4.07
CA ALA A 455 -7.39 20.75 3.29
C ALA A 455 -8.84 20.67 2.80
N LEU A 456 -9.06 19.76 1.83
CA LEU A 456 -10.39 19.32 1.42
C LEU A 456 -10.66 17.93 2.01
N VAL A 457 -11.95 17.62 2.24
CA VAL A 457 -12.41 16.31 2.71
C VAL A 457 -13.56 15.82 1.84
N LEU A 458 -13.50 14.54 1.42
CA LEU A 458 -14.45 13.93 0.49
C LEU A 458 -14.62 12.42 0.81
N PRO A 459 -15.75 11.79 0.44
CA PRO A 459 -15.75 10.34 0.26
C PRO A 459 -14.65 9.95 -0.73
N THR A 460 -13.92 8.88 -0.43
CA THR A 460 -12.74 8.51 -1.22
C THR A 460 -13.04 8.33 -2.70
N ALA A 461 -14.23 7.84 -3.05
CA ALA A 461 -14.65 7.64 -4.43
C ALA A 461 -14.58 8.91 -5.31
N TYR A 462 -14.59 10.11 -4.72
CA TYR A 462 -14.57 11.39 -5.45
C TYR A 462 -13.26 12.17 -5.27
N SER A 463 -12.26 11.62 -4.56
CA SER A 463 -11.11 12.41 -4.10
C SER A 463 -9.92 12.43 -5.05
N VAL A 464 -9.68 11.35 -5.80
CA VAL A 464 -8.38 11.08 -6.43
C VAL A 464 -8.17 11.82 -7.73
N ARG A 465 -9.18 11.84 -8.60
CA ARG A 465 -9.04 12.28 -10.00
C ARG A 465 -8.45 13.69 -10.14
N PRO A 466 -8.93 14.74 -9.44
CA PRO A 466 -8.30 16.05 -9.55
C PRO A 466 -6.85 16.06 -9.04
N ALA A 467 -6.55 15.30 -7.96
CA ALA A 467 -5.24 15.29 -7.33
C ALA A 467 -4.13 14.73 -8.23
N VAL A 468 -4.43 13.73 -9.07
CA VAL A 468 -3.42 13.08 -9.92
C VAL A 468 -2.92 14.00 -11.03
N PHE A 469 -3.76 14.88 -11.58
CA PHE A 469 -3.38 15.78 -12.67
C PHE A 469 -2.33 16.82 -12.29
N ALA A 470 -2.36 17.28 -11.04
CA ALA A 470 -1.45 18.33 -10.56
C ALA A 470 -0.52 17.83 -9.44
N GLY A 471 -0.56 16.52 -9.14
CA GLY A 471 0.35 15.90 -8.20
C GLY A 471 0.12 16.25 -6.73
N TYR A 472 -1.14 16.44 -6.32
CA TYR A 472 -1.50 16.72 -4.93
C TYR A 472 -1.50 15.46 -4.06
N PRO A 473 -1.19 15.58 -2.76
CA PRO A 473 -1.26 14.47 -1.83
C PRO A 473 -2.69 14.15 -1.43
N VAL A 474 -2.98 12.85 -1.31
CA VAL A 474 -4.26 12.33 -0.81
C VAL A 474 -3.98 11.26 0.24
N ILE A 475 -4.70 11.30 1.36
CA ILE A 475 -4.74 10.20 2.33
C ILE A 475 -6.17 9.69 2.45
N THR A 476 -6.36 8.36 2.35
CA THR A 476 -7.65 7.72 2.64
C THR A 476 -7.59 6.96 3.95
N VAL A 477 -8.70 6.99 4.69
CA VAL A 477 -8.93 6.23 5.92
C VAL A 477 -10.32 5.58 5.86
N PRO A 478 -10.56 4.45 6.56
CA PRO A 478 -11.88 3.82 6.60
C PRO A 478 -12.97 4.78 7.11
N LEU A 479 -14.11 4.82 6.42
CA LEU A 479 -15.28 5.62 6.76
C LEU A 479 -16.49 4.78 7.16
N GLY A 480 -16.68 3.62 6.53
CA GLY A 480 -17.83 2.76 6.77
C GLY A 480 -17.78 1.49 5.94
N TYR A 481 -18.91 0.80 5.93
CA TYR A 481 -19.11 -0.46 5.22
C TYR A 481 -20.49 -0.45 4.57
N PHE A 482 -20.61 -1.03 3.38
CA PHE A 482 -21.90 -1.23 2.75
C PHE A 482 -22.81 -2.09 3.64
N ASN A 483 -24.04 -1.70 3.78
CA ASN A 483 -25.00 -2.35 4.69
C ASN A 483 -25.40 -3.76 4.21
N ALA A 484 -26.03 -4.54 5.09
CA ALA A 484 -26.40 -5.94 4.82
C ALA A 484 -27.41 -6.13 3.67
N THR A 485 -28.10 -5.08 3.27
CA THR A 485 -29.10 -5.11 2.18
C THR A 485 -28.61 -4.57 0.87
N THR A 486 -27.33 -4.16 0.81
CA THR A 486 -26.73 -3.58 -0.40
C THR A 486 -26.79 -4.55 -1.57
N THR A 487 -27.28 -4.07 -2.70
CA THR A 487 -27.30 -4.82 -3.95
C THR A 487 -25.89 -5.12 -4.43
N VAL A 488 -25.62 -6.39 -4.73
CA VAL A 488 -24.30 -6.79 -5.25
C VAL A 488 -24.12 -6.28 -6.67
N VAL A 489 -23.03 -5.55 -6.92
CA VAL A 489 -22.67 -5.04 -8.24
C VAL A 489 -21.38 -5.72 -8.70
N GLN A 490 -21.40 -6.32 -9.88
CA GLN A 490 -20.22 -6.91 -10.50
C GLN A 490 -19.51 -5.94 -11.44
N ALA A 491 -18.20 -6.03 -11.50
CA ALA A 491 -17.39 -5.32 -12.49
C ALA A 491 -17.85 -5.72 -13.92
N GLY A 492 -17.81 -4.74 -14.84
CA GLY A 492 -18.08 -4.99 -16.27
C GLY A 492 -19.51 -5.26 -16.66
N GLY A 493 -20.49 -5.12 -15.74
CA GLY A 493 -21.93 -5.08 -16.11
C GLY A 493 -22.45 -6.27 -16.91
N GLY A 494 -21.89 -7.49 -16.75
CA GLY A 494 -22.30 -8.70 -17.47
C GLY A 494 -21.37 -9.15 -18.60
N GLY A 495 -20.15 -8.63 -18.65
CA GLY A 495 -19.07 -9.14 -19.52
C GLY A 495 -18.60 -10.56 -19.16
N ASP A 496 -17.53 -11.05 -19.81
CA ASP A 496 -16.99 -12.40 -19.57
C ASP A 496 -16.64 -12.58 -18.07
N PRO A 497 -17.27 -13.55 -17.36
CA PRO A 497 -16.99 -13.80 -15.94
C PRO A 497 -15.52 -14.10 -15.63
N ALA A 498 -14.75 -14.62 -16.60
CA ALA A 498 -13.30 -14.85 -16.43
C ALA A 498 -12.51 -13.54 -16.29
N VAL A 499 -13.07 -12.43 -16.80
CA VAL A 499 -12.47 -11.08 -16.71
C VAL A 499 -13.21 -10.22 -15.69
N TRP A 500 -14.54 -10.29 -15.65
CA TRP A 500 -15.39 -9.34 -14.94
C TRP A 500 -16.20 -9.95 -13.77
N GLY A 501 -15.95 -11.19 -13.39
CA GLY A 501 -16.71 -11.89 -12.34
C GLY A 501 -16.47 -11.42 -10.90
N LEU A 502 -15.85 -10.24 -10.69
CA LEU A 502 -15.54 -9.68 -9.38
C LEU A 502 -16.66 -8.75 -8.90
N ASN A 503 -16.96 -8.77 -7.60
CA ASN A 503 -17.95 -7.93 -6.96
C ASN A 503 -17.33 -6.61 -6.49
N THR A 504 -17.72 -5.49 -7.10
CA THR A 504 -17.21 -4.15 -6.78
C THR A 504 -17.95 -3.51 -5.61
N VAL A 505 -19.23 -3.81 -5.47
CA VAL A 505 -20.09 -3.37 -4.37
C VAL A 505 -20.83 -4.60 -3.82
N ALA A 506 -20.76 -4.81 -2.51
CA ALA A 506 -21.50 -5.87 -1.83
C ALA A 506 -21.58 -5.59 -0.32
N PRO A 507 -22.49 -6.25 0.43
CA PRO A 507 -22.59 -6.11 1.87
C PRO A 507 -21.25 -6.32 2.57
N GLY A 508 -20.89 -5.41 3.47
CA GLY A 508 -19.67 -5.50 4.28
C GLY A 508 -18.38 -5.07 3.60
N ILE A 509 -18.36 -4.78 2.29
CA ILE A 509 -17.20 -4.17 1.65
C ILE A 509 -17.00 -2.76 2.23
N PRO A 510 -15.78 -2.40 2.67
CA PRO A 510 -15.51 -1.08 3.22
C PRO A 510 -15.50 0.02 2.16
N PHE A 511 -15.67 1.26 2.63
CA PHE A 511 -15.40 2.48 1.89
C PHE A 511 -14.78 3.54 2.79
N GLY A 512 -14.10 4.53 2.20
CA GLY A 512 -13.23 5.47 2.91
C GLY A 512 -13.60 6.93 2.79
N LEU A 513 -12.93 7.70 3.64
CA LEU A 513 -12.86 9.16 3.66
C LEU A 513 -11.45 9.57 3.22
N SER A 514 -11.34 10.60 2.37
CA SER A 514 -10.05 11.15 1.97
C SER A 514 -9.88 12.60 2.40
N PHE A 515 -8.67 12.94 2.88
CA PHE A 515 -8.18 14.30 2.99
C PHE A 515 -7.21 14.60 1.85
N ILE A 516 -7.37 15.79 1.22
CA ILE A 516 -6.53 16.30 0.15
C ILE A 516 -5.87 17.58 0.64
N GLY A 517 -4.55 17.62 0.66
CA GLY A 517 -3.79 18.79 1.10
C GLY A 517 -3.18 19.59 -0.06
N PRO A 518 -2.55 20.73 0.22
CA PRO A 518 -1.69 21.41 -0.74
C PRO A 518 -0.49 20.52 -1.11
N ARG A 519 0.17 20.81 -2.23
CA ARG A 519 1.37 20.06 -2.63
C ARG A 519 2.43 20.11 -1.52
N PHE A 520 3.00 18.94 -1.20
CA PHE A 520 3.93 18.71 -0.09
C PHE A 520 3.33 19.00 1.31
N GLY A 521 2.00 18.99 1.42
CA GLY A 521 1.24 19.12 2.66
C GLY A 521 0.92 17.80 3.37
N GLU A 522 1.67 16.73 3.11
CA GLU A 522 1.44 15.40 3.70
C GLU A 522 1.37 15.42 5.21
N ALA A 523 2.23 16.19 5.87
CA ALA A 523 2.24 16.30 7.32
C ALA A 523 0.90 16.73 7.89
N GLN A 524 0.25 17.69 7.23
CA GLN A 524 -1.04 18.25 7.65
C GLN A 524 -2.19 17.26 7.45
N ILE A 525 -2.29 16.64 6.27
CA ILE A 525 -3.36 15.65 6.02
C ILE A 525 -3.18 14.37 6.84
N ILE A 526 -1.95 13.94 7.14
CA ILE A 526 -1.66 12.86 8.07
C ILE A 526 -2.17 13.20 9.48
N GLN A 527 -1.94 14.43 9.94
CA GLN A 527 -2.40 14.92 11.23
C GLN A 527 -3.94 14.86 11.34
N PHE A 528 -4.66 15.30 10.29
CA PHE A 528 -6.12 15.29 10.24
C PHE A 528 -6.68 13.87 10.19
N ALA A 529 -6.12 13.03 9.32
CA ALA A 529 -6.51 11.64 9.16
C ALA A 529 -6.26 10.83 10.44
N TYR A 530 -5.14 11.06 11.15
CA TYR A 530 -4.85 10.42 12.42
C TYR A 530 -5.87 10.78 13.50
N ALA A 531 -6.19 12.07 13.64
CA ALA A 531 -7.19 12.50 14.62
C ALA A 531 -8.57 11.89 14.36
N PHE A 532 -8.99 11.80 13.08
CA PHE A 532 -10.21 11.12 12.68
C PHE A 532 -10.18 9.62 12.96
N GLU A 533 -9.09 8.94 12.56
CA GLU A 533 -8.90 7.51 12.79
C GLU A 533 -9.02 7.16 14.28
N GLN A 534 -8.30 7.88 15.15
CA GLN A 534 -8.29 7.64 16.59
C GLN A 534 -9.65 7.90 17.25
N ALA A 535 -10.43 8.84 16.72
CA ALA A 535 -11.76 9.13 17.23
C ALA A 535 -12.81 8.09 16.82
N THR A 536 -12.59 7.38 15.71
CA THR A 536 -13.62 6.53 15.11
C THR A 536 -13.30 5.05 15.16
N MET A 537 -12.05 4.66 14.98
CA MET A 537 -11.59 3.28 14.91
C MET A 537 -12.46 2.38 14.00
N ILE A 538 -12.98 2.96 12.91
CA ILE A 538 -13.97 2.33 12.01
C ILE A 538 -13.47 1.00 11.45
N ARG A 539 -12.16 0.90 11.13
CA ARG A 539 -11.57 -0.33 10.62
C ARG A 539 -11.94 -1.59 11.43
N TYR A 540 -12.12 -1.45 12.72
CA TYR A 540 -12.39 -2.58 13.63
C TYR A 540 -13.88 -2.83 13.87
N GLN A 541 -14.78 -2.07 13.25
CA GLN A 541 -16.23 -2.24 13.38
C GLN A 541 -16.79 -3.37 12.50
N ASN A 542 -16.08 -3.73 11.42
CA ASN A 542 -16.39 -4.90 10.61
C ASN A 542 -15.08 -5.60 10.21
N LEU A 543 -15.09 -6.92 10.23
CA LEU A 543 -13.91 -7.73 9.93
C LEU A 543 -14.03 -8.40 8.56
N PRO A 544 -12.92 -8.74 7.92
CA PRO A 544 -12.93 -9.65 6.77
C PRO A 544 -13.68 -10.94 7.07
N LEU A 545 -14.15 -11.63 6.05
CA LEU A 545 -14.83 -12.93 6.22
C LEU A 545 -13.93 -13.91 6.97
N ALA A 546 -14.48 -14.59 7.98
CA ALA A 546 -13.72 -15.48 8.87
C ALA A 546 -12.91 -16.55 8.12
N LYS A 547 -13.41 -17.04 6.97
CA LYS A 547 -12.70 -18.02 6.13
C LYS A 547 -11.43 -17.48 5.45
N TYR A 548 -11.26 -16.17 5.41
CA TYR A 548 -10.08 -15.49 4.85
C TYR A 548 -9.17 -14.90 5.92
N MET A 549 -9.54 -15.05 7.19
CA MET A 549 -8.72 -14.58 8.32
C MET A 549 -7.65 -15.63 8.65
N PRO A 550 -6.33 -15.32 8.47
CA PRO A 550 -5.27 -16.22 8.86
C PRO A 550 -5.28 -16.49 10.36
N VAL A 551 -5.01 -17.72 10.76
CA VAL A 551 -5.00 -18.15 12.17
C VAL A 551 -3.62 -18.10 12.81
N THR A 552 -2.53 -18.14 12.01
CA THR A 552 -1.16 -18.06 12.54
C THR A 552 -0.95 -16.76 13.33
N GLN A 553 -0.40 -16.89 14.53
CA GLN A 553 0.02 -15.80 15.41
C GLN A 553 1.49 -15.97 15.80
N LEU A 554 2.06 -14.96 16.48
CA LEU A 554 3.41 -15.08 17.05
C LEU A 554 3.46 -16.27 18.01
N HIS A 555 4.57 -17.02 18.01
CA HIS A 555 4.80 -18.26 18.78
C HIS A 555 3.82 -19.42 18.49
N THR A 556 2.97 -19.32 17.48
CA THR A 556 2.32 -20.50 16.93
C THR A 556 3.40 -21.36 16.27
N PRO A 557 3.53 -22.67 16.61
CA PRO A 557 4.46 -23.54 15.90
C PRO A 557 4.14 -23.53 14.41
N VAL A 558 5.00 -22.89 13.62
CA VAL A 558 4.83 -22.81 12.17
C VAL A 558 5.24 -24.18 11.60
N ALA A 559 4.30 -24.96 11.09
CA ALA A 559 4.63 -26.01 10.16
C ALA A 559 5.36 -25.32 8.98
N GLN A 560 6.53 -25.85 8.58
CA GLN A 560 7.25 -25.30 7.43
C GLN A 560 6.29 -25.26 6.24
N ALA A 561 5.78 -24.07 5.93
CA ALA A 561 4.98 -23.84 4.76
C ALA A 561 5.96 -23.88 3.57
N GLU A 562 5.98 -24.99 2.87
CA GLU A 562 6.61 -25.07 1.55
C GLU A 562 5.80 -24.13 0.64
N PHE A 563 6.36 -23.00 0.31
CA PHE A 563 5.84 -22.12 -0.72
C PHE A 563 6.20 -22.78 -2.06
N GLU A 564 5.36 -23.70 -2.52
CA GLU A 564 5.42 -24.15 -3.92
C GLU A 564 5.03 -22.94 -4.77
N CYS A 565 6.05 -22.30 -5.35
CA CYS A 565 5.85 -21.47 -6.53
C CYS A 565 5.12 -22.37 -7.55
N PRO A 566 3.99 -21.95 -8.14
CA PRO A 566 3.39 -22.76 -9.18
C PRO A 566 4.28 -22.76 -10.42
N ASP A 567 5.28 -23.61 -10.43
CA ASP A 567 6.03 -24.04 -11.62
C ASP A 567 5.15 -24.88 -12.54
N ALA A 568 3.95 -24.43 -12.75
CA ALA A 568 3.00 -25.17 -13.54
C ALA A 568 2.80 -24.57 -14.91
N LEU A 569 3.85 -24.50 -15.70
CA LEU A 569 3.71 -24.53 -17.17
C LEU A 569 5.10 -24.86 -17.73
N GLY A 570 5.35 -26.14 -18.02
CA GLY A 570 6.59 -26.69 -18.61
C GLY A 570 7.25 -25.76 -19.64
N LEU A 571 8.02 -24.82 -19.15
CA LEU A 571 8.94 -24.06 -19.98
C LEU A 571 10.27 -24.82 -20.01
N PRO A 572 10.87 -25.04 -21.17
CA PRO A 572 12.21 -25.66 -21.26
C PRO A 572 13.22 -24.75 -20.56
N LYS A 573 14.11 -25.40 -19.80
CA LYS A 573 15.23 -24.76 -19.11
C LYS A 573 16.15 -24.06 -20.07
#